data_0fef178bbd3b149e9a4f595b4cb60deb
#
_entry.id   0fef178bbd3b149e9a4f595b4cb60deb
#
_cell.length_a   1.000
_cell.length_b   1.000
_cell.length_c   1.000
_cell.angle_alpha   90.00
_cell.angle_beta   90.00
_cell.angle_gamma   90.00
#
_symmetry.space_group_name_H-M   'P 1'
#
loop_
_entity.id
_entity.type
_entity.pdbx_description
1 polymer ?
#
loop_
_entity_poly.entity_id
_entity_poly.type
_entity_poly.pdbx_seq_one_letter_code
_entity_poly.pdbx_strand_id
1 'polypeptide(L)'
;DHIFGLSAAKKYGGIYVPANQAVIHQYAREMMTGCGRMILGSDSHTRYGALGTMGVGEGGPEIVKQLLSNTYDVAMPDVVLVYLTGKPARGVGPQDVAIALCGAVYDSGFVKNKVLEFAGPGVASLPMDYRIGIDVMTTETACLSSVWETDEKVEEYLAVHGRPETYQKLEPEEGALYDSVIEIDLGKIEPMVAMPFHPSRAFTVRDVQANGADILRQTELLAHEQLGGKVELHLTDKLKNGKLLVDQGIIAGCSGGMYDNIAEAAAILDGQSIGDGYFSLSIYPPSIPINLELMKNGIQQTLLEAGALFKPCFCGPCFGAGDVPGNDALSIRHTTRNFPNREGSKPASGQLSGVMLMDARSIAA
;
A
#
# COMPACT_ATOMS: atom_id res chain seq x y z
N ASP A 1 -25.61 1.95 6.74
CA ASP A 1 -24.66 0.83 6.53
C ASP A 1 -24.25 0.18 7.85
N HIS A 2 -23.83 0.95 8.89
CA HIS A 2 -23.33 0.40 10.16
C HIS A 2 -24.39 -0.46 10.90
N ILE A 3 -25.63 0.00 10.98
CA ILE A 3 -26.74 -0.75 11.63
C ILE A 3 -27.00 -2.07 10.87
N PHE A 4 -26.97 -2.04 9.54
CA PHE A 4 -27.13 -3.22 8.72
C PHE A 4 -25.97 -4.20 8.97
N GLY A 5 -24.72 -3.75 8.89
CA GLY A 5 -23.55 -4.59 9.14
C GLY A 5 -23.56 -5.24 10.52
N LEU A 6 -23.89 -4.46 11.58
CA LEU A 6 -24.02 -4.98 12.94
C LEU A 6 -25.12 -6.03 13.06
N SER A 7 -26.31 -5.78 12.46
CA SER A 7 -27.44 -6.70 12.52
C SER A 7 -27.18 -7.99 11.74
N ALA A 8 -26.50 -7.89 10.59
CA ALA A 8 -26.10 -9.05 9.80
C ALA A 8 -25.06 -9.89 10.55
N ALA A 9 -24.04 -9.29 11.13
CA ALA A 9 -23.05 -10.00 11.94
C ALA A 9 -23.71 -10.75 13.11
N LYS A 10 -24.61 -10.09 13.83
CA LYS A 10 -25.38 -10.74 14.94
C LYS A 10 -26.23 -11.90 14.44
N LYS A 11 -26.90 -11.73 13.30
CA LYS A 11 -27.81 -12.75 12.76
C LYS A 11 -27.08 -14.00 12.27
N TYR A 12 -25.91 -13.82 11.65
CA TYR A 12 -25.19 -14.89 10.99
C TYR A 12 -23.92 -15.34 11.73
N GLY A 13 -23.68 -14.85 12.94
CA GLY A 13 -22.53 -15.24 13.76
C GLY A 13 -21.20 -14.66 13.28
N GLY A 14 -21.24 -13.54 12.55
CA GLY A 14 -20.05 -12.84 12.08
C GLY A 14 -19.49 -11.86 13.10
N ILE A 15 -18.34 -11.29 12.75
CA ILE A 15 -17.68 -10.22 13.53
C ILE A 15 -17.98 -8.88 12.88
N TYR A 16 -18.45 -7.91 13.67
CA TYR A 16 -18.62 -6.53 13.23
C TYR A 16 -17.57 -5.65 13.91
N VAL A 17 -16.73 -5.00 13.11
CA VAL A 17 -15.75 -4.04 13.59
C VAL A 17 -16.32 -2.63 13.38
N PRO A 18 -16.51 -1.85 14.45
CA PRO A 18 -17.01 -0.47 14.34
C PRO A 18 -16.08 0.43 13.52
N ALA A 19 -16.63 1.49 12.95
CA ALA A 19 -15.84 2.50 12.23
C ALA A 19 -14.73 3.07 13.11
N ASN A 20 -13.59 3.40 12.49
CA ASN A 20 -12.44 4.03 13.11
C ASN A 20 -11.70 3.18 14.18
N GLN A 21 -12.02 1.89 14.30
CA GLN A 21 -11.26 0.97 15.17
C GLN A 21 -10.04 0.42 14.44
N ALA A 22 -10.22 -0.01 13.21
CA ALA A 22 -9.15 -0.43 12.32
C ALA A 22 -9.64 -0.39 10.87
N VAL A 23 -8.72 -0.23 9.92
CA VAL A 23 -8.98 -0.57 8.52
C VAL A 23 -9.07 -2.09 8.38
N ILE A 24 -9.91 -2.57 7.45
CA ILE A 24 -10.23 -4.00 7.32
C ILE A 24 -8.98 -4.90 7.25
N HIS A 25 -7.99 -4.52 6.43
CA HIS A 25 -6.80 -5.35 6.25
C HIS A 25 -5.91 -5.37 7.50
N GLN A 26 -5.84 -4.27 8.24
CA GLN A 26 -5.08 -4.26 9.48
C GLN A 26 -5.76 -5.08 10.57
N TYR A 27 -7.08 -4.99 10.68
CA TYR A 27 -7.83 -5.87 11.59
C TYR A 27 -7.59 -7.36 11.26
N ALA A 28 -7.65 -7.72 9.98
CA ALA A 28 -7.40 -9.09 9.57
C ALA A 28 -5.97 -9.55 9.91
N ARG A 29 -4.96 -8.71 9.71
CA ARG A 29 -3.56 -8.98 10.08
C ARG A 29 -3.40 -9.20 11.58
N GLU A 30 -3.95 -8.31 12.39
CA GLU A 30 -3.84 -8.37 13.85
C GLU A 30 -4.64 -9.53 14.44
N MET A 31 -5.80 -9.88 13.88
CA MET A 31 -6.78 -10.76 14.54
C MET A 31 -7.05 -12.09 13.85
N MET A 32 -6.77 -12.24 12.55
CA MET A 32 -7.28 -13.38 11.77
C MET A 32 -6.19 -14.20 11.07
N THR A 33 -5.03 -13.59 10.74
CA THR A 33 -3.95 -14.29 10.04
C THR A 33 -3.32 -15.39 10.88
N GLY A 34 -2.65 -16.32 10.23
CA GLY A 34 -1.85 -17.39 10.81
C GLY A 34 -1.21 -18.19 9.68
N CYS A 35 -0.03 -18.74 9.94
CA CYS A 35 0.74 -19.46 8.94
C CYS A 35 -0.01 -20.68 8.38
N GLY A 36 0.07 -20.88 7.06
CA GLY A 36 -0.61 -21.99 6.36
C GLY A 36 -2.12 -21.82 6.22
N ARG A 37 -2.67 -20.62 6.47
CA ARG A 37 -4.10 -20.31 6.31
C ARG A 37 -4.38 -19.62 4.98
N MET A 38 -5.67 -19.62 4.59
CA MET A 38 -6.21 -18.82 3.50
C MET A 38 -7.33 -17.91 4.03
N ILE A 39 -7.35 -16.67 3.56
CA ILE A 39 -8.45 -15.72 3.80
C ILE A 39 -8.97 -15.24 2.45
N LEU A 40 -10.25 -15.47 2.21
CA LEU A 40 -10.97 -14.94 1.07
C LEU A 40 -11.67 -13.65 1.47
N GLY A 41 -11.42 -12.58 0.75
CA GLY A 41 -11.97 -11.26 1.02
C GLY A 41 -12.68 -10.65 -0.19
N SER A 42 -13.61 -9.74 0.06
CA SER A 42 -14.29 -8.99 -1.00
C SER A 42 -13.50 -7.79 -1.50
N ASP A 43 -12.46 -7.38 -0.79
CA ASP A 43 -11.57 -6.30 -1.19
C ASP A 43 -10.32 -6.82 -1.89
N SER A 44 -9.91 -6.16 -2.96
CA SER A 44 -8.77 -6.55 -3.79
C SER A 44 -7.42 -6.51 -3.05
N HIS A 45 -7.29 -5.72 -1.97
CA HIS A 45 -6.09 -5.68 -1.14
C HIS A 45 -6.09 -6.74 -0.02
N THR A 46 -6.91 -7.78 -0.13
CA THR A 46 -6.83 -8.96 0.73
C THR A 46 -5.53 -9.69 0.42
N ARG A 47 -4.44 -9.26 1.08
CA ARG A 47 -3.06 -9.74 0.94
C ARG A 47 -2.46 -9.85 2.34
N TYR A 48 -2.10 -11.07 2.73
CA TYR A 48 -1.59 -11.39 4.06
C TYR A 48 -0.43 -12.38 3.99
N GLY A 49 0.19 -12.53 2.80
CA GLY A 49 1.28 -13.46 2.56
C GLY A 49 2.47 -13.22 3.47
N ALA A 50 2.80 -11.97 3.76
CA ALA A 50 3.87 -11.60 4.68
C ALA A 50 3.70 -12.17 6.11
N LEU A 51 2.48 -12.60 6.47
CA LEU A 51 2.15 -13.26 7.75
C LEU A 51 1.83 -14.76 7.57
N GLY A 52 2.30 -15.35 6.47
CA GLY A 52 2.09 -16.77 6.18
C GLY A 52 0.66 -17.14 5.82
N THR A 53 -0.22 -16.17 5.55
CA THR A 53 -1.61 -16.39 5.19
C THR A 53 -1.87 -15.98 3.75
N MET A 54 -2.26 -16.93 2.89
CA MET A 54 -2.64 -16.59 1.52
C MET A 54 -3.95 -15.79 1.51
N GLY A 55 -3.86 -14.52 1.12
CA GLY A 55 -5.02 -13.62 0.99
C GLY A 55 -5.47 -13.53 -0.46
N VAL A 56 -6.75 -13.84 -0.73
CA VAL A 56 -7.32 -13.73 -2.08
C VAL A 56 -8.49 -12.75 -2.05
N GLY A 57 -8.41 -11.71 -2.88
CA GLY A 57 -9.42 -10.67 -2.98
C GLY A 57 -10.29 -10.85 -4.22
N GLU A 58 -11.55 -11.32 -4.03
CA GLU A 58 -12.43 -11.76 -5.14
C GLU A 58 -13.67 -10.90 -5.30
N GLY A 59 -14.00 -10.00 -4.67
CA GLY A 59 -15.25 -9.25 -4.80
C GLY A 59 -16.46 -9.95 -4.19
N GLY A 60 -17.54 -9.19 -4.04
CA GLY A 60 -18.74 -9.59 -3.33
C GLY A 60 -19.44 -10.84 -3.85
N PRO A 61 -19.66 -10.99 -5.17
CA PRO A 61 -20.36 -12.17 -5.73
C PRO A 61 -19.69 -13.50 -5.40
N GLU A 62 -18.37 -13.58 -5.44
CA GLU A 62 -17.62 -14.80 -5.12
C GLU A 62 -17.71 -15.14 -3.63
N ILE A 63 -17.68 -14.13 -2.75
CA ILE A 63 -17.90 -14.33 -1.31
C ILE A 63 -19.31 -14.89 -1.05
N VAL A 64 -20.33 -14.40 -1.76
CA VAL A 64 -21.70 -14.92 -1.64
C VAL A 64 -21.78 -16.38 -2.08
N LYS A 65 -21.14 -16.76 -3.19
CA LYS A 65 -21.08 -18.16 -3.63
C LYS A 65 -20.45 -19.05 -2.57
N GLN A 66 -19.33 -18.63 -2.00
CA GLN A 66 -18.65 -19.36 -0.93
C GLN A 66 -19.56 -19.51 0.31
N LEU A 67 -20.25 -18.45 0.74
CA LEU A 67 -21.17 -18.51 1.88
C LEU A 67 -22.34 -19.48 1.65
N LEU A 68 -22.77 -19.64 0.40
CA LEU A 68 -23.86 -20.55 0.04
C LEU A 68 -23.40 -22.00 -0.15
N SER A 69 -22.23 -22.22 -0.73
CA SER A 69 -21.72 -23.55 -1.07
C SER A 69 -20.65 -24.08 -0.12
N ASN A 70 -20.11 -23.25 0.77
CA ASN A 70 -18.99 -23.56 1.65
C ASN A 70 -17.70 -23.96 0.92
N THR A 71 -17.59 -23.66 -0.37
CA THR A 71 -16.43 -23.97 -1.20
C THR A 71 -16.02 -22.75 -2.01
N TYR A 72 -14.75 -22.73 -2.36
CA TYR A 72 -14.19 -21.76 -3.29
C TYR A 72 -13.30 -22.51 -4.27
N ASP A 73 -13.69 -22.50 -5.53
CA ASP A 73 -12.99 -23.19 -6.60
C ASP A 73 -12.00 -22.21 -7.25
N VAL A 74 -10.73 -22.53 -7.19
CA VAL A 74 -9.66 -21.78 -7.84
C VAL A 74 -8.87 -22.71 -8.76
N ALA A 75 -8.61 -22.26 -9.99
CA ALA A 75 -7.68 -22.96 -10.86
C ALA A 75 -6.28 -22.95 -10.25
N MET A 76 -5.54 -24.06 -10.34
CA MET A 76 -4.17 -24.10 -9.87
C MET A 76 -3.35 -23.01 -10.58
N PRO A 77 -2.86 -22.00 -9.87
CA PRO A 77 -2.10 -20.92 -10.49
C PRO A 77 -0.66 -21.32 -10.72
N ASP A 78 -0.05 -20.70 -11.71
CA ASP A 78 1.43 -20.66 -11.79
C ASP A 78 2.01 -19.95 -10.56
N VAL A 79 3.21 -20.36 -10.14
CA VAL A 79 3.93 -19.76 -9.03
C VAL A 79 5.20 -19.09 -9.52
N VAL A 80 5.34 -17.81 -9.18
CA VAL A 80 6.52 -17.00 -9.50
C VAL A 80 7.34 -16.79 -8.23
N LEU A 81 8.58 -17.28 -8.24
CA LEU A 81 9.51 -16.96 -7.17
C LEU A 81 9.95 -15.49 -7.27
N VAL A 82 9.73 -14.72 -6.19
CA VAL A 82 10.33 -13.40 -6.02
C VAL A 82 11.51 -13.55 -5.06
N TYR A 83 12.69 -13.67 -5.64
CA TYR A 83 13.92 -13.92 -4.89
C TYR A 83 14.57 -12.62 -4.44
N LEU A 84 14.53 -12.36 -3.13
CA LEU A 84 15.05 -11.15 -2.51
C LEU A 84 16.50 -11.33 -2.06
N THR A 85 17.35 -10.39 -2.44
CA THR A 85 18.77 -10.35 -2.00
C THR A 85 19.10 -8.97 -1.43
N GLY A 86 20.22 -8.89 -0.70
CA GLY A 86 20.69 -7.64 -0.14
C GLY A 86 19.79 -7.08 0.98
N LYS A 87 19.86 -5.77 1.19
CA LYS A 87 19.05 -5.01 2.14
C LYS A 87 18.77 -3.62 1.61
N PRO A 88 17.63 -3.00 1.96
CA PRO A 88 17.30 -1.64 1.53
C PRO A 88 18.34 -0.62 1.99
N ALA A 89 18.63 0.36 1.13
CA ALA A 89 19.44 1.51 1.50
C ALA A 89 18.65 2.44 2.46
N ARG A 90 19.37 3.30 3.18
CA ARG A 90 18.74 4.32 4.02
C ARG A 90 17.85 5.23 3.17
N GLY A 91 16.62 5.49 3.64
CA GLY A 91 15.63 6.31 2.94
C GLY A 91 14.78 5.55 1.91
N VAL A 92 15.09 4.29 1.64
CA VAL A 92 14.25 3.41 0.81
C VAL A 92 13.25 2.68 1.70
N GLY A 93 11.99 2.76 1.37
CA GLY A 93 10.90 2.14 2.11
C GLY A 93 10.15 1.06 1.33
N PRO A 94 9.13 0.44 1.94
CA PRO A 94 8.38 -0.65 1.32
C PRO A 94 7.67 -0.23 0.03
N GLN A 95 7.21 1.02 -0.03
CA GLN A 95 6.52 1.53 -1.20
C GLN A 95 7.46 1.64 -2.41
N ASP A 96 8.74 1.92 -2.19
CA ASP A 96 9.72 2.00 -3.27
C ASP A 96 9.92 0.64 -3.95
N VAL A 97 10.09 -0.42 -3.14
CA VAL A 97 10.18 -1.80 -3.65
C VAL A 97 8.91 -2.20 -4.39
N ALA A 98 7.76 -1.87 -3.82
CA ALA A 98 6.46 -2.20 -4.41
C ALA A 98 6.22 -1.48 -5.75
N ILE A 99 6.55 -0.19 -5.84
CA ILE A 99 6.44 0.59 -7.09
C ILE A 99 7.40 0.03 -8.13
N ALA A 100 8.65 -0.29 -7.76
CA ALA A 100 9.63 -0.88 -8.67
C ALA A 100 9.12 -2.23 -9.23
N LEU A 101 8.58 -3.10 -8.36
CA LEU A 101 7.97 -4.36 -8.78
C LEU A 101 6.78 -4.13 -9.73
N CYS A 102 5.84 -3.25 -9.38
CA CYS A 102 4.68 -2.93 -10.23
C CYS A 102 5.13 -2.43 -11.60
N GLY A 103 6.09 -1.51 -11.65
CA GLY A 103 6.63 -0.98 -12.90
C GLY A 103 7.29 -2.04 -13.78
N ALA A 104 7.95 -3.02 -13.17
CA ALA A 104 8.66 -4.07 -13.91
C ALA A 104 7.73 -5.12 -14.53
N VAL A 105 6.58 -5.43 -13.91
CA VAL A 105 5.80 -6.63 -14.29
C VAL A 105 4.40 -6.36 -14.82
N TYR A 106 3.83 -5.17 -14.56
CA TYR A 106 2.42 -4.92 -14.86
C TYR A 106 2.10 -4.89 -16.35
N ASP A 107 2.83 -4.08 -17.12
CA ASP A 107 2.53 -3.86 -18.54
C ASP A 107 2.74 -5.13 -19.39
N SER A 108 3.67 -5.98 -19.00
CA SER A 108 3.89 -7.29 -19.63
C SER A 108 2.85 -8.34 -19.25
N GLY A 109 2.12 -8.12 -18.15
CA GLY A 109 1.23 -9.13 -17.56
C GLY A 109 1.98 -10.35 -17.01
N PHE A 110 3.29 -10.24 -16.74
CA PHE A 110 4.16 -11.35 -16.37
C PHE A 110 3.66 -12.16 -15.17
N VAL A 111 3.05 -11.50 -14.20
CA VAL A 111 2.52 -12.13 -12.97
C VAL A 111 1.00 -12.21 -12.92
N LYS A 112 0.32 -11.85 -13.99
CA LYS A 112 -1.15 -11.80 -14.01
C LYS A 112 -1.77 -13.15 -13.67
N ASN A 113 -2.66 -13.16 -12.67
CA ASN A 113 -3.35 -14.35 -12.15
C ASN A 113 -2.43 -15.44 -11.60
N LYS A 114 -1.16 -15.12 -11.32
CA LYS A 114 -0.19 -16.04 -10.70
C LYS A 114 -0.05 -15.75 -9.21
N VAL A 115 0.53 -16.67 -8.46
CA VAL A 115 0.92 -16.47 -7.06
C VAL A 115 2.38 -16.04 -7.01
N LEU A 116 2.67 -14.99 -6.25
CA LEU A 116 4.05 -14.56 -5.97
C LEU A 116 4.52 -15.20 -4.67
N GLU A 117 5.59 -15.97 -4.71
CA GLU A 117 6.23 -16.49 -3.51
C GLU A 117 7.53 -15.74 -3.23
N PHE A 118 7.56 -15.01 -2.11
CA PHE A 118 8.70 -14.21 -1.69
C PHE A 118 9.62 -15.04 -0.80
N ALA A 119 10.85 -15.23 -1.24
CA ALA A 119 11.87 -15.97 -0.51
C ALA A 119 13.25 -15.38 -0.77
N GLY A 120 14.24 -15.90 -0.06
CA GLY A 120 15.65 -15.56 -0.26
C GLY A 120 16.25 -14.75 0.89
N PRO A 121 17.58 -14.59 0.92
CA PRO A 121 18.29 -14.03 2.06
C PRO A 121 17.94 -12.58 2.38
N GLY A 122 17.36 -11.84 1.43
CA GLY A 122 16.89 -10.47 1.63
C GLY A 122 15.69 -10.38 2.57
N VAL A 123 14.84 -11.42 2.65
CA VAL A 123 13.62 -11.42 3.50
C VAL A 123 13.98 -11.16 4.96
N ALA A 124 15.00 -11.82 5.48
CA ALA A 124 15.45 -11.65 6.87
C ALA A 124 15.90 -10.21 7.19
N SER A 125 16.27 -9.40 6.19
CA SER A 125 16.66 -8.01 6.38
C SER A 125 15.47 -7.06 6.60
N LEU A 126 14.25 -7.48 6.23
CA LEU A 126 13.05 -6.65 6.24
C LEU A 126 12.29 -6.74 7.57
N PRO A 127 11.93 -5.61 8.20
CA PRO A 127 10.94 -5.58 9.29
C PRO A 127 9.56 -6.06 8.82
N MET A 128 8.66 -6.40 9.75
CA MET A 128 7.33 -6.89 9.38
C MET A 128 6.49 -5.85 8.63
N ASP A 129 6.48 -4.59 9.07
CA ASP A 129 5.75 -3.53 8.38
C ASP A 129 6.23 -3.32 6.94
N TYR A 130 7.53 -3.54 6.71
CA TYR A 130 8.11 -3.46 5.37
C TYR A 130 7.60 -4.59 4.47
N ARG A 131 7.63 -5.85 4.96
CA ARG A 131 7.09 -7.00 4.21
C ARG A 131 5.60 -6.82 3.92
N ILE A 132 4.82 -6.38 4.91
CA ILE A 132 3.39 -6.11 4.79
C ILE A 132 3.11 -5.02 3.75
N GLY A 133 3.92 -3.95 3.73
CA GLY A 133 3.80 -2.88 2.76
C GLY A 133 4.03 -3.33 1.32
N ILE A 134 5.05 -4.16 1.09
CA ILE A 134 5.29 -4.77 -0.24
C ILE A 134 4.14 -5.72 -0.59
N ASP A 135 3.77 -6.59 0.33
CA ASP A 135 2.77 -7.65 0.13
C ASP A 135 1.42 -7.08 -0.32
N VAL A 136 0.91 -6.05 0.36
CA VAL A 136 -0.38 -5.44 0.01
C VAL A 136 -0.38 -4.82 -1.38
N MET A 137 0.75 -4.29 -1.82
CA MET A 137 0.90 -3.66 -3.13
C MET A 137 1.00 -4.68 -4.28
N THR A 138 1.22 -5.96 -4.00
CA THR A 138 1.21 -7.00 -5.04
C THR A 138 -0.13 -7.06 -5.79
N THR A 139 -1.22 -6.60 -5.17
CA THR A 139 -2.53 -6.44 -5.83
C THR A 139 -2.41 -5.60 -7.11
N GLU A 140 -1.58 -4.57 -7.11
CA GLU A 140 -1.44 -3.64 -8.22
C GLU A 140 -0.60 -4.22 -9.38
N THR A 141 -0.03 -5.41 -9.21
CA THR A 141 0.60 -6.19 -10.29
C THR A 141 -0.37 -7.10 -11.05
N ALA A 142 -1.65 -7.13 -10.63
CA ALA A 142 -2.68 -8.05 -11.11
C ALA A 142 -2.39 -9.54 -10.83
N CYS A 143 -1.52 -9.88 -9.88
CA CYS A 143 -1.32 -11.25 -9.42
C CYS A 143 -2.55 -11.77 -8.66
N LEU A 144 -2.72 -13.07 -8.59
CA LEU A 144 -3.81 -13.70 -7.84
C LEU A 144 -3.63 -13.51 -6.33
N SER A 145 -2.44 -13.80 -5.84
CA SER A 145 -2.08 -13.69 -4.43
C SER A 145 -0.58 -13.64 -4.25
N SER A 146 -0.16 -13.52 -2.99
CA SER A 146 1.25 -13.58 -2.56
C SER A 146 1.37 -14.42 -1.30
N VAL A 147 2.51 -15.07 -1.15
CA VAL A 147 2.92 -15.79 0.05
C VAL A 147 4.40 -15.49 0.31
N TRP A 148 4.84 -15.65 1.55
CA TRP A 148 6.21 -15.36 1.96
C TRP A 148 6.75 -16.50 2.82
N GLU A 149 8.05 -16.73 2.76
CA GLU A 149 8.70 -17.48 3.82
C GLU A 149 8.53 -16.78 5.17
N THR A 150 8.39 -17.54 6.24
CA THR A 150 8.14 -17.00 7.59
C THR A 150 9.34 -17.28 8.50
N ASP A 151 9.61 -16.34 9.38
CA ASP A 151 10.71 -16.37 10.32
C ASP A 151 10.30 -15.88 11.71
N GLU A 152 11.27 -15.67 12.60
CA GLU A 152 11.09 -15.22 13.97
C GLU A 152 10.36 -13.87 14.07
N LYS A 153 10.43 -13.01 13.04
CA LYS A 153 9.71 -11.73 13.02
C LYS A 153 8.21 -11.92 12.83
N VAL A 154 7.83 -12.94 12.06
CA VAL A 154 6.41 -13.33 11.92
C VAL A 154 5.90 -13.92 13.24
N GLU A 155 6.71 -14.77 13.90
CA GLU A 155 6.39 -15.31 15.22
C GLU A 155 6.18 -14.20 16.25
N GLU A 156 7.10 -13.24 16.31
CA GLU A 156 7.01 -12.08 17.20
C GLU A 156 5.75 -11.24 16.91
N TYR A 157 5.46 -10.95 15.63
CA TYR A 157 4.26 -10.22 15.25
C TYR A 157 2.99 -10.91 15.75
N LEU A 158 2.87 -12.22 15.53
CA LEU A 158 1.71 -12.99 15.96
C LEU A 158 1.63 -13.06 17.50
N ALA A 159 2.77 -13.16 18.19
CA ALA A 159 2.84 -13.18 19.65
C ALA A 159 2.41 -11.84 20.26
N VAL A 160 2.85 -10.70 19.72
CA VAL A 160 2.42 -9.36 20.17
C VAL A 160 0.91 -9.18 20.07
N HIS A 161 0.28 -9.83 19.07
CA HIS A 161 -1.17 -9.82 18.90
C HIS A 161 -1.90 -10.95 19.64
N GLY A 162 -1.21 -11.63 20.59
CA GLY A 162 -1.78 -12.65 21.45
C GLY A 162 -2.11 -13.97 20.75
N ARG A 163 -1.45 -14.28 19.62
CA ARG A 163 -1.73 -15.47 18.81
C ARG A 163 -0.47 -16.26 18.41
N PRO A 164 0.50 -16.49 19.35
CA PRO A 164 1.75 -17.18 19.02
C PRO A 164 1.52 -18.60 18.50
N GLU A 165 0.43 -19.25 18.90
CA GLU A 165 0.07 -20.59 18.45
C GLU A 165 -0.31 -20.68 16.96
N THR A 166 -0.48 -19.54 16.30
CA THR A 166 -0.79 -19.50 14.86
C THR A 166 0.45 -19.39 13.99
N TYR A 167 1.63 -19.30 14.60
CA TYR A 167 2.90 -19.34 13.89
C TYR A 167 3.24 -20.76 13.44
N GLN A 168 3.74 -20.85 12.24
CA GLN A 168 4.40 -22.02 11.68
C GLN A 168 5.47 -21.54 10.72
N LYS A 169 6.65 -22.18 10.74
CA LYS A 169 7.69 -21.92 9.76
C LYS A 169 7.22 -22.40 8.38
N LEU A 170 7.22 -21.51 7.43
CA LEU A 170 6.96 -21.76 6.01
C LEU A 170 8.20 -21.35 5.23
N GLU A 171 8.71 -22.24 4.41
CA GLU A 171 9.85 -22.00 3.52
C GLU A 171 9.74 -22.92 2.30
N PRO A 172 10.33 -22.55 1.16
CA PRO A 172 10.43 -23.46 0.02
C PRO A 172 11.15 -24.75 0.40
N GLU A 173 10.63 -25.88 -0.04
CA GLU A 173 11.34 -27.17 0.13
C GLU A 173 12.58 -27.22 -0.77
N GLU A 174 13.57 -28.04 -0.37
CA GLU A 174 14.74 -28.29 -1.22
C GLU A 174 14.32 -28.89 -2.57
N GLY A 175 14.72 -28.23 -3.65
CA GLY A 175 14.33 -28.65 -5.01
C GLY A 175 12.97 -28.15 -5.47
N ALA A 176 12.35 -27.21 -4.76
CA ALA A 176 11.11 -26.57 -5.23
C ALA A 176 11.27 -26.01 -6.64
N LEU A 177 10.25 -26.24 -7.48
CA LEU A 177 10.22 -25.78 -8.87
C LEU A 177 9.21 -24.63 -9.01
N TYR A 178 9.60 -23.61 -9.74
CA TYR A 178 8.77 -22.43 -10.02
C TYR A 178 8.58 -22.28 -11.53
N ASP A 179 7.44 -21.72 -11.93
CA ASP A 179 7.14 -21.46 -13.34
C ASP A 179 7.99 -20.28 -13.89
N SER A 180 8.36 -19.36 -13.03
CA SER A 180 9.24 -18.24 -13.39
C SER A 180 9.84 -17.59 -12.12
N VAL A 181 10.82 -16.70 -12.33
CA VAL A 181 11.53 -16.02 -11.24
C VAL A 181 11.65 -14.52 -11.52
N ILE A 182 11.55 -13.74 -10.45
CA ILE A 182 11.89 -12.31 -10.38
C ILE A 182 12.98 -12.18 -9.32
N GLU A 183 14.13 -11.64 -9.68
CA GLU A 183 15.20 -11.33 -8.74
C GLU A 183 15.15 -9.84 -8.37
N ILE A 184 15.15 -9.53 -7.08
CA ILE A 184 15.21 -8.16 -6.57
C ILE A 184 16.40 -8.03 -5.62
N ASP A 185 17.39 -7.26 -6.03
CA ASP A 185 18.45 -6.80 -5.14
C ASP A 185 17.95 -5.54 -4.42
N LEU A 186 17.56 -5.69 -3.16
CA LEU A 186 17.05 -4.61 -2.32
C LEU A 186 18.03 -3.45 -2.18
N GLY A 187 19.34 -3.72 -2.29
CA GLY A 187 20.37 -2.68 -2.24
C GLY A 187 20.44 -1.79 -3.48
N LYS A 188 19.77 -2.19 -4.57
CA LYS A 188 19.71 -1.40 -5.82
C LYS A 188 18.42 -0.60 -5.97
N ILE A 189 17.44 -0.81 -5.09
CA ILE A 189 16.22 -0.02 -5.12
C ILE A 189 16.54 1.40 -4.66
N GLU A 190 16.06 2.37 -5.41
CA GLU A 190 16.13 3.79 -5.11
C GLU A 190 14.77 4.31 -4.66
N PRO A 191 14.67 5.51 -4.05
CA PRO A 191 13.39 6.16 -3.82
C PRO A 191 12.61 6.31 -5.11
N MET A 192 11.37 5.83 -5.11
CA MET A 192 10.50 5.72 -6.28
C MET A 192 9.31 6.67 -6.20
N VAL A 193 8.77 7.00 -7.35
CA VAL A 193 7.48 7.67 -7.48
C VAL A 193 6.67 7.02 -8.59
N ALA A 194 5.39 6.78 -8.32
CA ALA A 194 4.46 6.34 -9.36
C ALA A 194 3.58 7.51 -9.81
N MET A 195 3.64 7.82 -11.09
CA MET A 195 2.87 8.91 -11.71
C MET A 195 1.38 8.54 -11.87
N PRO A 196 0.45 9.52 -11.91
CA PRO A 196 -0.94 9.26 -12.25
C PRO A 196 -1.06 8.59 -13.64
N PHE A 197 -1.98 7.62 -13.90
CA PHE A 197 -2.99 7.13 -12.94
C PHE A 197 -2.85 5.63 -12.73
N HIS A 198 -1.65 5.11 -12.54
CA HIS A 198 -1.42 3.71 -12.20
C HIS A 198 -0.09 3.54 -11.44
N PRO A 199 -0.01 2.63 -10.43
CA PRO A 199 1.25 2.38 -9.71
C PRO A 199 2.40 1.87 -10.58
N SER A 200 2.12 1.27 -11.74
CA SER A 200 3.14 0.82 -12.70
C SER A 200 3.83 1.94 -13.47
N ARG A 201 3.32 3.17 -13.43
CA ARG A 201 4.02 4.33 -14.02
C ARG A 201 5.16 4.78 -13.11
N ALA A 202 6.11 3.89 -12.91
CA ALA A 202 7.17 3.96 -11.94
C ALA A 202 8.41 4.67 -12.50
N PHE A 203 8.93 5.62 -11.72
CA PHE A 203 10.19 6.32 -11.98
C PHE A 203 10.98 6.41 -10.69
N THR A 204 12.30 6.53 -10.78
CA THR A 204 13.07 6.95 -9.60
C THR A 204 12.84 8.45 -9.35
N VAL A 205 12.93 8.86 -8.10
CA VAL A 205 12.91 10.31 -7.76
C VAL A 205 14.03 11.04 -8.50
N ARG A 206 15.18 10.40 -8.69
CA ARG A 206 16.32 10.92 -9.45
C ARG A 206 15.95 11.18 -10.92
N ASP A 207 15.23 10.26 -11.57
CA ASP A 207 14.79 10.45 -12.95
C ASP A 207 13.86 11.65 -13.09
N VAL A 208 12.92 11.80 -12.13
CA VAL A 208 12.01 12.95 -12.11
C VAL A 208 12.76 14.26 -11.85
N GLN A 209 13.78 14.25 -11.01
CA GLN A 209 14.64 15.44 -10.81
C GLN A 209 15.43 15.81 -12.07
N ALA A 210 15.91 14.81 -12.82
CA ALA A 210 16.70 15.04 -14.03
C ALA A 210 15.84 15.39 -15.26
N ASN A 211 14.69 14.76 -15.41
CA ASN A 211 13.87 14.79 -16.64
C ASN A 211 12.39 15.15 -16.36
N GLY A 212 12.11 15.85 -15.27
CA GLY A 212 10.75 16.08 -14.76
C GLY A 212 9.79 16.66 -15.79
N ALA A 213 10.24 17.66 -16.59
CA ALA A 213 9.38 18.29 -17.58
C ALA A 213 8.85 17.29 -18.64
N ASP A 214 9.71 16.38 -19.10
CA ASP A 214 9.33 15.40 -20.13
C ASP A 214 8.47 14.29 -19.52
N ILE A 215 8.81 13.80 -18.32
CA ILE A 215 8.03 12.79 -17.59
C ILE A 215 6.61 13.31 -17.29
N LEU A 216 6.50 14.54 -16.79
CA LEU A 216 5.20 15.14 -16.50
C LEU A 216 4.36 15.33 -17.75
N ARG A 217 4.95 15.84 -18.84
CA ARG A 217 4.26 15.99 -20.13
C ARG A 217 3.76 14.65 -20.67
N GLN A 218 4.60 13.62 -20.62
CA GLN A 218 4.19 12.28 -21.04
C GLN A 218 3.06 11.75 -20.16
N THR A 219 3.11 12.00 -18.85
CA THR A 219 2.05 11.62 -17.91
C THR A 219 0.74 12.33 -18.26
N GLU A 220 0.76 13.61 -18.59
CA GLU A 220 -0.42 14.38 -19.04
C GLU A 220 -1.05 13.79 -20.30
N LEU A 221 -0.24 13.43 -21.30
CA LEU A 221 -0.71 12.82 -22.55
C LEU A 221 -1.38 11.47 -22.29
N LEU A 222 -0.74 10.60 -21.50
CA LEU A 222 -1.30 9.30 -21.15
C LEU A 222 -2.56 9.44 -20.28
N ALA A 223 -2.62 10.41 -19.39
CA ALA A 223 -3.79 10.71 -18.60
C ALA A 223 -4.96 11.20 -19.46
N HIS A 224 -4.70 12.10 -20.41
CA HIS A 224 -5.69 12.57 -21.37
C HIS A 224 -6.31 11.41 -22.18
N GLU A 225 -5.48 10.51 -22.69
CA GLU A 225 -5.94 9.30 -23.40
C GLU A 225 -6.78 8.40 -22.48
N GLN A 226 -6.29 8.11 -21.28
CA GLN A 226 -6.97 7.25 -20.31
C GLN A 226 -8.32 7.82 -19.86
N LEU A 227 -8.46 9.15 -19.83
CA LEU A 227 -9.71 9.85 -19.50
C LEU A 227 -10.61 10.09 -20.72
N GLY A 228 -10.29 9.49 -21.86
CA GLY A 228 -11.09 9.55 -23.09
C GLY A 228 -11.05 10.92 -23.78
N GLY A 229 -9.99 11.69 -23.63
CA GLY A 229 -9.76 12.95 -24.31
C GLY A 229 -10.65 14.12 -23.85
N LYS A 230 -11.29 14.02 -22.69
CA LYS A 230 -12.27 15.00 -22.22
C LYS A 230 -11.75 15.97 -21.17
N VAL A 231 -10.68 15.60 -20.47
CA VAL A 231 -10.11 16.35 -19.35
C VAL A 231 -8.60 16.35 -19.46
N GLU A 232 -7.99 17.45 -19.11
CA GLU A 232 -6.54 17.65 -19.13
C GLU A 232 -6.01 17.75 -17.71
N LEU A 233 -4.89 17.09 -17.44
CA LEU A 233 -4.13 17.18 -16.21
C LEU A 233 -2.97 18.16 -16.43
N HIS A 234 -2.76 19.12 -15.52
CA HIS A 234 -1.78 20.20 -15.68
C HIS A 234 -0.60 20.03 -14.71
N LEU A 235 0.13 18.93 -14.82
CA LEU A 235 1.29 18.65 -13.96
C LEU A 235 2.50 19.50 -14.30
N THR A 236 2.72 19.79 -15.58
CA THR A 236 3.83 20.62 -16.04
C THR A 236 3.75 22.04 -15.50
N ASP A 237 2.56 22.58 -15.26
CA ASP A 237 2.34 23.90 -14.67
C ASP A 237 2.83 23.98 -13.22
N LYS A 238 2.97 22.83 -12.54
CA LYS A 238 3.47 22.75 -11.16
C LYS A 238 5.00 22.71 -11.07
N LEU A 239 5.69 22.60 -12.20
CA LEU A 239 7.15 22.65 -12.23
C LEU A 239 7.61 24.12 -12.19
N LYS A 240 8.11 24.57 -11.03
CA LYS A 240 8.59 25.93 -10.82
C LYS A 240 10.05 25.92 -10.40
N ASN A 241 10.91 26.60 -11.16
CA ASN A 241 12.34 26.71 -10.88
C ASN A 241 13.03 25.35 -10.63
N GLY A 242 12.68 24.34 -11.42
CA GLY A 242 13.22 22.98 -11.30
C GLY A 242 12.69 22.18 -10.12
N LYS A 243 11.67 22.68 -9.39
CA LYS A 243 10.99 21.97 -8.30
C LYS A 243 9.54 21.72 -8.67
N LEU A 244 9.07 20.51 -8.40
CA LEU A 244 7.66 20.16 -8.53
C LEU A 244 6.92 20.57 -7.26
N LEU A 245 5.97 21.49 -7.40
CA LEU A 245 5.13 21.92 -6.29
C LEU A 245 4.05 20.89 -6.03
N VAL A 246 3.85 20.54 -4.77
CA VAL A 246 2.80 19.64 -4.29
C VAL A 246 1.90 20.37 -3.30
N ASP A 247 0.62 20.02 -3.32
CA ASP A 247 -0.40 20.70 -2.51
C ASP A 247 -0.78 19.89 -1.27
N GLN A 248 -0.55 18.57 -1.29
CA GLN A 248 -0.96 17.67 -0.21
C GLN A 248 -0.03 16.47 -0.09
N GLY A 249 0.27 16.09 1.16
CA GLY A 249 0.91 14.82 1.52
C GLY A 249 -0.04 13.95 2.34
N ILE A 250 -0.06 12.64 2.09
CA ILE A 250 -0.87 11.69 2.85
C ILE A 250 -0.07 10.42 3.14
N ILE A 251 -0.05 10.01 4.40
CA ILE A 251 0.48 8.72 4.85
C ILE A 251 -0.69 7.95 5.48
N ALA A 252 -1.21 6.92 4.81
CA ALA A 252 -2.48 6.35 5.20
C ALA A 252 -2.66 4.87 4.83
N GLY A 253 -3.63 4.26 5.50
CA GLY A 253 -4.19 2.97 5.16
C GLY A 253 -3.32 1.79 5.57
N CYS A 254 -3.67 0.65 4.97
CA CYS A 254 -3.02 -0.63 5.27
C CYS A 254 -1.60 -0.79 4.68
N SER A 255 -1.14 0.17 3.89
CA SER A 255 0.21 0.27 3.33
C SER A 255 0.99 1.38 4.05
N GLY A 256 0.60 2.65 3.87
CA GLY A 256 1.35 3.79 4.38
C GLY A 256 1.22 4.03 5.89
N GLY A 257 0.05 3.75 6.46
CA GLY A 257 -0.25 4.05 7.86
C GLY A 257 0.39 3.11 8.89
N MET A 258 1.26 2.17 8.48
CA MET A 258 1.94 1.25 9.39
C MET A 258 2.88 1.99 10.35
N TYR A 259 3.13 1.39 11.51
CA TYR A 259 3.90 2.00 12.59
C TYR A 259 5.26 2.50 12.13
N ASP A 260 6.06 1.64 11.50
CA ASP A 260 7.42 1.98 11.07
C ASP A 260 7.44 3.12 10.04
N ASN A 261 6.46 3.17 9.13
CA ASN A 261 6.39 4.24 8.14
C ASN A 261 6.10 5.60 8.77
N ILE A 262 5.19 5.64 9.76
CA ILE A 262 4.86 6.88 10.49
C ILE A 262 6.02 7.29 11.39
N ALA A 263 6.68 6.33 12.05
CA ALA A 263 7.82 6.59 12.91
C ALA A 263 9.02 7.16 12.14
N GLU A 264 9.33 6.60 10.97
CA GLU A 264 10.40 7.10 10.09
C GLU A 264 10.07 8.50 9.54
N ALA A 265 8.81 8.75 9.16
CA ALA A 265 8.38 10.09 8.75
C ALA A 265 8.53 11.10 9.89
N ALA A 266 8.19 10.71 11.12
CA ALA A 266 8.39 11.55 12.30
C ALA A 266 9.87 11.84 12.57
N ALA A 267 10.74 10.84 12.43
CA ALA A 267 12.18 11.04 12.62
C ALA A 267 12.79 12.01 11.58
N ILE A 268 12.23 12.07 10.37
CA ILE A 268 12.66 13.02 9.34
C ILE A 268 12.14 14.44 9.67
N LEU A 269 10.92 14.53 10.18
CA LEU A 269 10.26 15.81 10.47
C LEU A 269 10.57 16.35 11.88
N ASP A 270 11.32 15.64 12.69
CA ASP A 270 11.69 16.07 14.04
C ASP A 270 12.45 17.42 14.02
N GLY A 271 11.91 18.41 14.72
CA GLY A 271 12.41 19.77 14.72
C GLY A 271 12.24 20.53 13.40
N GLN A 272 11.50 20.00 12.43
CA GLN A 272 11.17 20.63 11.16
C GLN A 272 9.73 21.15 11.16
N SER A 273 9.37 21.88 10.10
CA SER A 273 8.00 22.37 9.87
C SER A 273 7.59 22.11 8.43
N ILE A 274 6.34 21.67 8.22
CA ILE A 274 5.74 21.59 6.88
C ILE A 274 5.41 22.97 6.29
N GLY A 275 5.68 24.04 7.02
CA GLY A 275 5.41 25.43 6.61
C GLY A 275 4.00 25.89 6.96
N ASP A 276 3.69 27.12 6.55
CA ASP A 276 2.45 27.84 6.79
C ASP A 276 1.63 28.13 5.51
N GLY A 277 2.01 27.46 4.41
CA GLY A 277 1.37 27.58 3.09
C GLY A 277 0.14 26.68 2.91
N TYR A 278 -0.21 26.44 1.66
CA TYR A 278 -1.35 25.57 1.30
C TYR A 278 -1.08 24.10 1.49
N PHE A 279 0.18 23.67 1.60
CA PHE A 279 0.53 22.28 1.78
C PHE A 279 -0.04 21.75 3.10
N SER A 280 -0.62 20.57 3.04
CA SER A 280 -1.09 19.84 4.23
C SER A 280 -0.54 18.42 4.23
N LEU A 281 -0.16 17.91 5.40
CA LEU A 281 0.25 16.52 5.59
C LEU A 281 -0.75 15.84 6.53
N SER A 282 -1.45 14.83 6.05
CA SER A 282 -2.41 14.04 6.84
C SER A 282 -1.89 12.62 7.10
N ILE A 283 -1.98 12.21 8.37
CA ILE A 283 -1.54 10.90 8.86
C ILE A 283 -2.74 10.11 9.35
N TYR A 284 -2.91 8.89 8.83
CA TYR A 284 -3.99 7.96 9.18
C TYR A 284 -3.41 6.64 9.68
N PRO A 285 -3.29 6.42 10.99
CA PRO A 285 -2.93 5.12 11.55
C PRO A 285 -3.93 4.04 11.10
N PRO A 286 -3.51 2.79 10.90
CA PRO A 286 -4.39 1.75 10.35
C PRO A 286 -5.26 1.08 11.41
N SER A 287 -4.91 1.19 12.71
CA SER A 287 -5.67 0.63 13.83
C SER A 287 -5.48 1.42 15.11
N ILE A 288 -6.40 1.27 16.06
CA ILE A 288 -6.30 1.88 17.38
C ILE A 288 -5.06 1.40 18.16
N PRO A 289 -4.70 0.10 18.18
CA PRO A 289 -3.47 -0.34 18.84
C PRO A 289 -2.22 0.39 18.33
N ILE A 290 -2.05 0.48 17.00
CA ILE A 290 -0.92 1.22 16.40
C ILE A 290 -0.98 2.70 16.76
N ASN A 291 -2.15 3.33 16.70
CA ASN A 291 -2.30 4.73 17.07
C ASN A 291 -1.92 5.00 18.53
N LEU A 292 -2.32 4.11 19.44
CA LEU A 292 -1.94 4.21 20.86
C LEU A 292 -0.42 4.08 21.06
N GLU A 293 0.22 3.20 20.31
CA GLU A 293 1.67 3.02 20.41
C GLU A 293 2.43 4.23 19.85
N LEU A 294 1.98 4.82 18.75
CA LEU A 294 2.50 6.08 18.22
C LEU A 294 2.38 7.24 19.24
N MET A 295 1.26 7.29 19.97
CA MET A 295 1.07 8.28 21.05
C MET A 295 2.02 8.06 22.22
N LYS A 296 2.13 6.83 22.73
CA LYS A 296 2.99 6.49 23.86
C LYS A 296 4.47 6.78 23.60
N ASN A 297 4.90 6.56 22.37
CA ASN A 297 6.29 6.78 21.95
C ASN A 297 6.59 8.22 21.49
N GLY A 298 5.64 9.16 21.65
CA GLY A 298 5.82 10.57 21.32
C GLY A 298 5.81 10.88 19.82
N ILE A 299 5.65 9.87 18.96
CA ILE A 299 5.71 10.02 17.49
C ILE A 299 4.59 10.94 16.99
N GLN A 300 3.39 10.78 17.53
CA GLN A 300 2.27 11.65 17.19
C GLN A 300 2.55 13.12 17.59
N GLN A 301 3.16 13.35 18.75
CA GLN A 301 3.52 14.69 19.19
C GLN A 301 4.51 15.34 18.22
N THR A 302 5.59 14.66 17.87
CA THR A 302 6.60 15.15 16.89
C THR A 302 5.96 15.58 15.58
N LEU A 303 5.05 14.77 15.03
CA LEU A 303 4.37 15.08 13.77
C LEU A 303 3.40 16.25 13.88
N LEU A 304 2.68 16.38 15.02
CA LEU A 304 1.81 17.54 15.29
C LEU A 304 2.62 18.83 15.45
N GLU A 305 3.77 18.77 16.12
CA GLU A 305 4.70 19.91 16.25
C GLU A 305 5.25 20.36 14.89
N ALA A 306 5.49 19.42 13.97
CA ALA A 306 5.86 19.72 12.59
C ALA A 306 4.72 20.33 11.75
N GLY A 307 3.46 20.28 12.24
CA GLY A 307 2.27 20.81 11.56
C GLY A 307 1.43 19.74 10.84
N ALA A 308 1.75 18.46 10.94
CA ALA A 308 0.94 17.40 10.36
C ALA A 308 -0.40 17.22 11.07
N LEU A 309 -1.39 16.68 10.37
CA LEU A 309 -2.73 16.42 10.88
C LEU A 309 -2.93 14.95 11.16
N PHE A 310 -3.15 14.57 12.41
CA PHE A 310 -3.53 13.20 12.77
C PHE A 310 -5.04 13.01 12.60
N LYS A 311 -5.41 11.93 11.92
CA LYS A 311 -6.79 11.55 11.60
C LYS A 311 -7.13 10.20 12.25
N PRO A 312 -8.43 9.89 12.45
CA PRO A 312 -8.84 8.57 12.93
C PRO A 312 -8.51 7.48 11.89
N CYS A 313 -8.45 6.21 12.34
CA CYS A 313 -8.23 5.05 11.49
C CYS A 313 -9.30 4.99 10.39
N PHE A 314 -8.90 5.23 9.15
CA PHE A 314 -9.82 5.27 8.02
C PHE A 314 -9.08 5.04 6.70
N CYS A 315 -9.68 4.24 5.83
CA CYS A 315 -9.12 3.94 4.51
C CYS A 315 -9.52 4.97 3.42
N GLY A 316 -10.20 6.06 3.81
CA GLY A 316 -10.78 7.05 2.92
C GLY A 316 -9.87 7.59 1.83
N PRO A 317 -8.65 8.03 2.14
CA PRO A 317 -7.73 8.56 1.13
C PRO A 317 -7.37 7.58 0.01
N CYS A 318 -7.46 6.26 0.25
CA CYS A 318 -7.14 5.25 -0.76
C CYS A 318 -8.24 5.10 -1.83
N PHE A 319 -9.49 5.51 -1.53
CA PHE A 319 -10.62 5.35 -2.45
C PHE A 319 -11.38 6.65 -2.74
N GLY A 320 -10.84 7.80 -2.32
CA GLY A 320 -11.40 9.11 -2.64
C GLY A 320 -12.48 9.60 -1.67
N ALA A 321 -12.43 9.17 -0.41
CA ALA A 321 -13.29 9.67 0.65
C ALA A 321 -12.45 10.23 1.81
N GLY A 322 -12.56 11.53 2.06
CA GLY A 322 -11.72 12.25 3.02
C GLY A 322 -10.38 12.70 2.43
N ASP A 323 -9.92 13.85 2.88
CA ASP A 323 -8.71 14.53 2.37
C ASP A 323 -8.63 14.57 0.84
N VAL A 324 -9.76 14.91 0.22
CA VAL A 324 -9.85 15.08 -1.23
C VAL A 324 -9.06 16.33 -1.61
N PRO A 325 -8.10 16.23 -2.56
CA PRO A 325 -7.37 17.40 -3.01
C PRO A 325 -8.27 18.36 -3.78
N GLY A 326 -7.89 19.63 -3.82
CA GLY A 326 -8.56 20.62 -4.64
C GLY A 326 -8.47 20.30 -6.14
N ASN A 327 -9.29 20.98 -6.94
CA ASN A 327 -9.18 20.86 -8.39
C ASN A 327 -7.79 21.32 -8.84
N ASP A 328 -7.20 20.62 -9.81
CA ASP A 328 -5.82 20.79 -10.26
C ASP A 328 -4.73 20.63 -9.18
N ALA A 329 -5.07 20.18 -7.97
CA ALA A 329 -4.09 19.92 -6.94
C ALA A 329 -3.26 18.66 -7.25
N LEU A 330 -2.01 18.66 -6.76
CA LEU A 330 -1.13 17.50 -6.78
C LEU A 330 -0.95 16.97 -5.36
N SER A 331 -1.33 15.72 -5.15
CA SER A 331 -1.16 15.01 -3.89
C SER A 331 -0.07 13.95 -4.00
N ILE A 332 0.83 13.88 -3.03
CA ILE A 332 1.80 12.78 -2.88
C ILE A 332 1.35 11.88 -1.75
N ARG A 333 1.29 10.57 -1.98
CA ARG A 333 0.67 9.65 -1.04
C ARG A 333 1.46 8.35 -0.84
N HIS A 334 1.58 7.93 0.39
CA HIS A 334 1.84 6.53 0.71
C HIS A 334 0.48 5.87 0.97
N THR A 335 -0.14 5.45 -0.12
CA THR A 335 -1.38 4.67 -0.18
C THR A 335 -1.21 3.63 -1.29
N THR A 336 -2.24 2.82 -1.55
CA THR A 336 -2.10 1.71 -2.51
C THR A 336 -2.38 2.10 -3.94
N ARG A 337 -3.20 3.12 -4.22
CA ARG A 337 -3.70 3.45 -5.57
C ARG A 337 -3.71 4.93 -5.88
N ASN A 338 -3.46 5.22 -7.16
CA ASN A 338 -3.56 6.55 -7.75
C ASN A 338 -4.38 6.54 -9.06
N PHE A 339 -5.36 5.63 -9.16
CA PHE A 339 -6.27 5.54 -10.31
C PHE A 339 -7.14 6.79 -10.44
N PRO A 340 -7.67 7.09 -11.63
CA PRO A 340 -8.62 8.17 -11.81
C PRO A 340 -9.83 8.03 -10.87
N ASN A 341 -10.28 9.14 -10.30
CA ASN A 341 -11.40 9.26 -9.35
C ASN A 341 -11.16 8.60 -7.97
N ARG A 342 -10.01 8.02 -7.71
CA ARG A 342 -9.67 7.44 -6.38
C ARG A 342 -9.31 8.52 -5.37
N GLU A 343 -8.83 9.65 -5.79
CA GLU A 343 -8.57 10.84 -4.97
C GLU A 343 -9.83 11.67 -4.67
N GLY A 344 -11.01 11.22 -5.12
CA GLY A 344 -12.29 11.93 -4.96
C GLY A 344 -12.62 12.89 -6.10
N SER A 345 -11.78 12.99 -7.12
CA SER A 345 -12.09 13.81 -8.30
C SER A 345 -13.20 13.21 -9.15
N LYS A 346 -13.85 14.06 -9.93
CA LYS A 346 -14.93 13.68 -10.87
C LYS A 346 -14.69 14.35 -12.21
N PRO A 347 -13.89 13.75 -13.09
CA PRO A 347 -13.52 14.34 -14.37
C PRO A 347 -14.71 14.77 -15.22
N ALA A 348 -15.78 13.96 -15.22
CA ALA A 348 -17.01 14.29 -15.95
C ALA A 348 -17.71 15.58 -15.42
N SER A 349 -17.41 16.00 -14.20
CA SER A 349 -17.88 17.25 -13.60
C SER A 349 -16.83 18.36 -13.63
N GLY A 350 -15.74 18.18 -14.37
CA GLY A 350 -14.64 19.13 -14.47
C GLY A 350 -13.71 19.14 -13.26
N GLN A 351 -13.85 18.22 -12.33
CA GLN A 351 -12.92 18.04 -11.23
C GLN A 351 -11.84 17.05 -11.61
N LEU A 352 -10.60 17.43 -11.43
CA LEU A 352 -9.44 16.57 -11.64
C LEU A 352 -8.31 16.97 -10.68
N SER A 353 -7.65 15.98 -10.12
CA SER A 353 -6.42 16.16 -9.35
C SER A 353 -5.44 15.04 -9.68
N GLY A 354 -4.15 15.30 -9.52
CA GLY A 354 -3.09 14.31 -9.68
C GLY A 354 -2.75 13.67 -8.34
N VAL A 355 -2.57 12.35 -8.35
CA VAL A 355 -2.01 11.62 -7.21
C VAL A 355 -0.76 10.88 -7.64
N MET A 356 0.35 11.16 -6.98
CA MET A 356 1.60 10.40 -7.09
C MET A 356 1.74 9.51 -5.87
N LEU A 357 2.18 8.27 -6.06
CA LEU A 357 2.51 7.40 -4.94
C LEU A 357 4.00 7.50 -4.63
N MET A 358 4.32 7.63 -3.35
CA MET A 358 5.69 7.68 -2.84
C MET A 358 5.75 7.01 -1.46
N ASP A 359 6.95 6.63 -1.04
CA ASP A 359 7.13 6.16 0.34
C ASP A 359 6.97 7.29 1.37
N ALA A 360 6.55 6.94 2.59
CA ALA A 360 6.37 7.88 3.69
C ALA A 360 7.64 8.69 4.01
N ARG A 361 8.81 8.06 3.86
CA ARG A 361 10.12 8.70 4.04
C ARG A 361 10.35 9.80 3.01
N SER A 362 10.02 9.51 1.76
CA SER A 362 10.11 10.48 0.65
C SER A 362 9.09 11.60 0.77
N ILE A 363 7.91 11.33 1.31
CA ILE A 363 6.88 12.36 1.58
C ILE A 363 7.33 13.31 2.68
N ALA A 364 7.98 12.78 3.73
CA ALA A 364 8.45 13.56 4.86
C ALA A 364 9.68 14.41 4.52
N ALA A 365 10.57 13.94 3.62
CA ALA A 365 11.79 14.63 3.16
C ALA A 365 11.49 15.77 2.18
#